data_59e7fa177463139b069c4894dfea3762
#
_entry.id   59e7fa177463139b069c4894dfea3762
#
_cell.length_a   1.000
_cell.length_b   1.000
_cell.length_c   1.000
_cell.angle_alpha   90.00
_cell.angle_beta   90.00
_cell.angle_gamma   90.00
#
_symmetry.space_group_name_H-M   'P 1'
#
loop_
_entity.id
_entity.type
_entity.pdbx_description
1 polymer ?
#
loop_
_entity_poly.entity_id
_entity_poly.type
_entity_poly.pdbx_seq_one_letter_code
_entity_poly.pdbx_strand_id
1 'polypeptide(L)' 'MYKVVASFFDGFSGTMISLDKLGITPDEYHAFEIDPYSSAVSLYNYPNIIRHGDARNWEVLKGKKIDLLVA' A
#
# COMPACT_ATOMS: atom_id res chain seq x y z
N MET A 1 1.52 -16.70 0.63
CA MET A 1 0.49 -15.69 0.27
C MET A 1 0.76 -14.40 1.04
N TYR A 2 0.59 -13.28 0.38
CA TYR A 2 0.88 -11.99 1.01
C TYR A 2 -0.34 -11.51 1.78
N LYS A 3 -0.31 -11.65 3.10
CA LYS A 3 -1.41 -11.18 3.96
C LYS A 3 -1.30 -9.69 4.24
N VAL A 4 -0.10 -9.23 4.53
CA VAL A 4 0.17 -7.83 4.86
C VAL A 4 1.24 -7.30 3.93
N VAL A 5 0.89 -6.28 3.17
CA VAL A 5 1.78 -5.63 2.20
C VAL A 5 2.00 -4.18 2.64
N ALA A 6 3.25 -3.73 2.60
CA ALA A 6 3.59 -2.34 2.83
C ALA A 6 4.33 -1.80 1.62
N SER A 7 3.81 -0.73 1.05
CA SER A 7 4.40 -0.08 -0.14
C SER A 7 4.76 1.35 0.21
N PHE A 8 6.06 1.65 0.21
CA PHE A 8 6.57 2.99 0.42
C PHE A 8 6.73 3.68 -0.93
N PHE A 9 6.38 4.96 -0.99
CA PHE A 9 6.36 5.73 -2.24
C PHE A 9 5.42 5.08 -3.28
N ASP A 10 4.22 4.78 -2.82
CA ASP A 10 3.26 3.94 -3.52
C ASP A 10 2.79 4.48 -4.88
N GLY A 11 2.78 5.79 -5.05
CA GLY A 11 2.28 6.40 -6.29
C GLY A 11 0.81 6.07 -6.53
N PHE A 12 0.51 5.51 -7.71
CA PHE A 12 -0.86 5.08 -8.06
C PHE A 12 -1.21 3.71 -7.51
N SER A 13 -0.44 3.19 -6.57
CA SER A 13 -0.59 1.81 -6.07
C SER A 13 -0.23 0.76 -7.14
N GLY A 14 0.92 0.98 -7.79
CA GLY A 14 1.39 0.07 -8.84
C GLY A 14 1.58 -1.35 -8.35
N THR A 15 2.06 -1.52 -7.12
CA THR A 15 2.19 -2.85 -6.51
C THR A 15 0.82 -3.52 -6.37
N MET A 16 -0.20 -2.76 -5.98
CA MET A 16 -1.55 -3.30 -5.88
C MET A 16 -2.09 -3.73 -7.24
N ILE A 17 -1.80 -2.95 -8.28
CA ILE A 17 -2.19 -3.30 -9.65
C ILE A 17 -1.54 -4.62 -10.06
N SER A 18 -0.25 -4.79 -9.76
CA SER A 18 0.48 -6.02 -10.08
C SER A 18 -0.10 -7.23 -9.33
N LEU A 19 -0.40 -7.07 -8.04
CA LEU A 19 -1.00 -8.13 -7.25
C LEU A 19 -2.38 -8.51 -7.78
N ASP A 20 -3.17 -7.52 -8.15
CA ASP A 20 -4.50 -7.73 -8.70
C ASP A 20 -4.44 -8.55 -9.99
N LYS A 21 -3.50 -8.23 -10.88
CA LYS A 21 -3.29 -8.98 -12.12
C LYS A 21 -2.88 -10.43 -11.86
N LEU A 22 -2.19 -10.69 -10.75
CA LEU A 22 -1.79 -12.04 -10.36
C LEU A 22 -2.88 -12.78 -9.58
N GLY A 23 -4.01 -12.15 -9.33
CA GLY A 23 -5.10 -12.73 -8.55
C GLY A 23 -4.82 -12.78 -7.07
N ILE A 24 -3.91 -11.95 -6.58
CA ILE A 24 -3.52 -11.91 -5.16
C ILE A 24 -4.22 -10.73 -4.49
N THR A 25 -5.03 -11.01 -3.47
CA THR A 25 -5.69 -9.97 -2.68
C THR A 25 -5.14 -10.01 -1.26
N PRO A 26 -4.31 -9.05 -0.86
CA PRO A 26 -3.80 -9.03 0.51
C PRO A 26 -4.90 -8.67 1.50
N ASP A 27 -4.78 -9.15 2.73
CA ASP A 27 -5.71 -8.80 3.81
C ASP A 27 -5.55 -7.33 4.19
N GLU A 28 -4.31 -6.85 4.21
CA GLU A 28 -3.99 -5.46 4.50
C GLU A 28 -2.97 -4.95 3.47
N TYR A 29 -3.23 -3.80 2.93
CA TYR A 29 -2.26 -3.11 2.06
C TYR A 29 -2.05 -1.72 2.65
N HIS A 30 -0.84 -1.47 3.12
CA HIS A 30 -0.44 -0.20 3.71
C HIS A 30 0.34 0.61 2.70
N ALA A 31 -0.14 1.80 2.39
CA ALA A 31 0.48 2.66 1.39
C ALA A 31 1.01 3.96 2.01
N PHE A 32 2.21 4.34 1.62
CA PHE A 32 2.85 5.58 2.04
C PHE A 32 3.14 6.41 0.80
N GLU A 33 2.39 7.47 0.62
CA GLU A 33 2.51 8.37 -0.52
C GLU A 33 2.03 9.75 -0.13
N ILE A 34 2.83 10.76 -0.37
CA ILE A 34 2.49 12.15 0.00
C ILE A 34 1.93 12.95 -1.16
N ASP A 35 2.09 12.50 -2.40
CA ASP A 35 1.54 13.22 -3.55
C ASP A 35 0.01 13.12 -3.54
N PRO A 36 -0.70 14.25 -3.36
CA PRO A 36 -2.17 14.22 -3.26
C PRO A 36 -2.86 13.74 -4.52
N TYR A 37 -2.28 13.99 -5.68
CA TYR A 37 -2.85 13.51 -6.94
C TYR A 37 -2.77 11.99 -7.04
N SER A 38 -1.58 11.43 -6.78
CA SER A 38 -1.38 9.99 -6.81
C SER A 38 -2.25 9.28 -5.77
N SER A 39 -2.35 9.86 -4.57
CA SER A 39 -3.20 9.31 -3.51
C SER A 39 -4.68 9.33 -3.90
N ALA A 40 -5.13 10.37 -4.56
CA ALA A 40 -6.52 10.49 -5.01
C ALA A 40 -6.84 9.43 -6.08
N VAL A 41 -5.93 9.21 -7.03
CA VAL A 41 -6.10 8.19 -8.06
C VAL A 41 -6.13 6.79 -7.41
N SER A 42 -5.23 6.55 -6.48
CA SER A 42 -5.20 5.28 -5.75
C SER A 42 -6.50 5.05 -4.97
N LEU A 43 -7.02 6.09 -4.30
CA LEU A 43 -8.26 5.99 -3.54
C LEU A 43 -9.45 5.66 -4.45
N TYR A 44 -9.48 6.25 -5.62
CA TYR A 44 -10.55 5.99 -6.59
C TYR A 44 -10.57 4.52 -7.02
N ASN A 45 -9.39 3.98 -7.32
CA ASN A 45 -9.26 2.61 -7.83
C ASN A 45 -9.28 1.55 -6.72
N TYR A 46 -8.71 1.86 -5.56
CA TYR A 46 -8.54 0.90 -4.46
C TYR A 46 -8.91 1.56 -3.13
N PRO A 47 -10.21 1.74 -2.86
CA PRO A 47 -10.64 2.45 -1.65
C PRO A 47 -10.31 1.73 -0.33
N ASN A 48 -10.02 0.43 -0.39
CA ASN A 48 -9.73 -0.36 0.80
C ASN A 48 -8.27 -0.34 1.24
N ILE A 49 -7.40 0.32 0.48
CA ILE A 49 -5.99 0.47 0.88
C ILE A 49 -5.91 1.36 2.12
N ILE A 50 -5.09 0.95 3.08
CA ILE A 50 -4.85 1.71 4.29
C ILE A 50 -3.74 2.73 4.01
N ARG A 51 -4.09 4.00 3.97
CA ARG A 51 -3.17 5.09 3.58
C ARG A 51 -2.62 5.80 4.80
N HIS A 52 -1.30 5.92 4.85
CA HIS A 52 -0.59 6.55 5.96
C HIS A 52 0.06 7.89 5.60
N GLY A 53 0.09 8.24 4.33
CA GLY A 53 0.68 9.49 3.86
C GLY A 53 2.21 9.42 3.81
N ASP A 54 2.86 10.19 4.67
CA ASP A 54 4.32 10.31 4.67
C ASP A 54 5.00 9.00 5.13
N ALA A 55 6.06 8.61 4.41
CA ALA A 55 6.86 7.42 4.76
C ALA A 55 7.44 7.49 6.17
N ARG A 56 7.59 8.70 6.73
CA ARG A 56 8.05 8.86 8.12
C ARG A 56 7.05 8.31 9.13
N ASN A 57 5.83 8.01 8.72
CA ASN A 57 4.82 7.39 9.57
C ASN A 57 4.97 5.88 9.68
N TRP A 58 6.08 5.32 9.21
CA TRP A 58 6.32 3.87 9.20
C TRP A 58 6.12 3.19 10.55
N GLU A 59 6.21 3.94 11.63
CA GLU A 59 6.07 3.39 12.98
C GLU A 59 4.70 2.75 13.23
N VAL A 60 3.69 3.12 12.46
CA VAL A 60 2.36 2.50 12.56
C VAL A 60 2.41 1.00 12.25
N LEU A 61 3.46 0.56 11.55
CA LEU A 61 3.66 -0.85 11.20
C LEU A 61 4.41 -1.63 12.28
N LYS A 62 4.87 -0.97 13.35
CA LYS A 62 5.62 -1.63 14.41
C LYS A 62 4.80 -2.78 15.00
N GLY A 63 5.45 -3.94 15.16
CA GLY A 63 4.80 -5.12 15.68
C GLY A 63 3.99 -5.91 14.67
N LYS A 64 3.82 -5.40 13.45
CA LYS A 64 3.14 -6.15 12.39
C LYS A 64 4.14 -7.01 11.63
N LYS A 65 3.69 -8.20 11.26
CA LYS A 65 4.45 -9.05 10.35
C LYS A 65 4.14 -8.61 8.93
N ILE A 66 5.15 -8.12 8.22
CA ILE A 66 5.01 -7.68 6.85
C ILE A 66 5.45 -8.81 5.92
N ASP A 67 4.56 -9.25 5.05
CA ASP A 67 4.85 -10.35 4.11
C ASP A 67 5.54 -9.85 2.84
N LEU A 68 5.24 -8.62 2.42
CA LEU A 68 5.86 -8.00 1.25
C LEU A 68 6.11 -6.52 1.53
N LEU A 69 7.35 -6.11 1.41
CA LEU A 69 7.75 -4.71 1.55
C LEU A 69 8.28 -4.21 0.20
N VAL A 70 7.69 -3.12 -0.28
CA VAL A 70 8.11 -2.47 -1.53
C VAL A 70 8.56 -1.05 -1.21
N ALA A 71 9.72 -0.68 -1.69
CA ALA A 71 10.27 0.65 -1.48
C ALA A 71 10.78 1.28 -2.78
#